data_1b205e18e6fa0b16f440ecad168db363
#
_entry.id   1b205e18e6fa0b16f440ecad168db363
#
_cell.length_a   1.000
_cell.length_b   1.000
_cell.length_c   1.000
_cell.angle_alpha   90.00
_cell.angle_beta   90.00
_cell.angle_gamma   90.00
#
_symmetry.space_group_name_H-M   'P 1'
#
loop_
_entity.id
_entity.type
_entity.pdbx_description
1 polymer ?
#
loop_
_entity_poly.entity_id
_entity_poly.type
_entity_poly.pdbx_seq_one_letter_code
_entity_poly.pdbx_strand_id
1 'polypeptide(L)'
;MIRFEKVSVTYDGAPEPTVRDVDFEVPEGELALLVGPSGVGKSTVLGAVSGLVPHFTGGTLGGRVTVAGRDTRTHKPRELADVVGTVGQDPLAHFVTDTVEDELAYGMESLGLAPEVMRRRVEETLDLLGLAGLRDRPIATLSGGQRQRVA
;
A
#
# COMPACT_ATOMS: atom_id res chain seq x y z
N MET A 1 5.83 -9.40 9.30
CA MET A 1 5.28 -9.03 10.62
C MET A 1 5.05 -7.52 10.68
N ILE A 2 3.88 -7.09 11.14
CA ILE A 2 3.50 -5.69 11.40
C ILE A 2 3.29 -5.56 12.91
N ARG A 3 3.80 -4.49 13.54
CA ARG A 3 3.61 -4.25 14.98
C ARG A 3 3.29 -2.78 15.23
N PHE A 4 2.29 -2.53 16.03
CA PHE A 4 1.90 -1.24 16.59
C PHE A 4 2.15 -1.24 18.08
N GLU A 5 2.86 -0.23 18.58
CA GLU A 5 3.22 -0.06 19.98
C GLU A 5 2.80 1.34 20.44
N LYS A 6 1.69 1.43 21.19
CA LYS A 6 1.09 2.66 21.71
C LYS A 6 0.96 3.76 20.67
N VAL A 7 0.42 3.40 19.49
CA VAL A 7 0.36 4.30 18.36
C VAL A 7 -0.81 5.26 18.48
N SER A 8 -0.50 6.55 18.40
CA SER A 8 -1.48 7.62 18.30
C SER A 8 -1.15 8.49 17.09
N VAL A 9 -2.15 8.88 16.33
CA VAL A 9 -1.99 9.74 15.15
C VAL A 9 -2.90 10.95 15.28
N THR A 10 -2.31 12.14 15.19
CA THR A 10 -3.03 13.42 15.17
C THR A 10 -2.69 14.17 13.89
N TYR A 11 -3.68 14.46 13.07
CA TYR A 11 -3.48 15.26 11.85
C TYR A 11 -3.36 16.75 12.16
N ASP A 12 -2.69 17.48 11.29
CA ASP A 12 -2.50 18.93 11.45
C ASP A 12 -3.84 19.65 11.53
N GLY A 13 -4.01 20.47 12.57
CA GLY A 13 -5.26 21.20 12.83
C GLY A 13 -6.37 20.37 13.50
N ALA A 14 -6.19 19.08 13.71
CA ALA A 14 -7.16 18.27 14.45
C ALA A 14 -7.01 18.51 15.96
N PRO A 15 -8.11 18.70 16.69
CA PRO A 15 -8.07 18.96 18.15
C PRO A 15 -7.73 17.70 18.95
N GLU A 16 -7.98 16.52 18.38
CA GLU A 16 -7.76 15.22 19.02
C GLU A 16 -7.13 14.20 18.05
N PRO A 17 -6.46 13.16 18.59
CA PRO A 17 -5.96 12.07 17.79
C PRO A 17 -7.08 11.32 17.04
N THR A 18 -6.90 11.08 15.75
CA THR A 18 -7.75 10.22 14.93
C THR A 18 -7.62 8.75 15.34
N VAL A 19 -6.43 8.36 15.77
CA VAL A 19 -6.12 7.04 16.31
C VAL A 19 -5.42 7.25 17.64
N ARG A 20 -5.81 6.52 18.68
CA ARG A 20 -5.29 6.72 20.03
C ARG A 20 -4.86 5.41 20.65
N ASP A 21 -3.62 5.37 21.12
CA ASP A 21 -3.02 4.31 21.96
C ASP A 21 -3.28 2.90 21.43
N VAL A 22 -3.04 2.70 20.14
CA VAL A 22 -3.30 1.44 19.46
C VAL A 22 -2.10 0.50 19.62
N ASP A 23 -2.36 -0.70 20.14
CA ASP A 23 -1.41 -1.79 20.30
C ASP A 23 -1.95 -3.05 19.63
N PHE A 24 -1.23 -3.60 18.65
CA PHE A 24 -1.50 -4.90 18.07
C PHE A 24 -0.30 -5.40 17.27
N GLU A 25 -0.34 -6.68 16.93
CA GLU A 25 0.64 -7.33 16.07
C GLU A 25 -0.06 -8.19 15.02
N VAL A 26 0.44 -8.16 13.79
CA VAL A 26 0.06 -9.10 12.72
C VAL A 26 1.31 -9.89 12.37
N PRO A 27 1.38 -11.17 12.75
CA PRO A 27 2.48 -12.07 12.39
C PRO A 27 2.64 -12.22 10.88
N GLU A 28 3.80 -12.70 10.46
CA GLU A 28 4.05 -13.01 9.06
C GLU A 28 3.16 -14.18 8.59
N GLY A 29 2.63 -14.06 7.38
CA GLY A 29 1.74 -15.07 6.79
C GLY A 29 0.28 -15.01 7.26
N GLU A 30 -0.07 -14.10 8.14
CA GLU A 30 -1.45 -13.93 8.59
C GLU A 30 -2.24 -12.92 7.76
N LEU A 31 -3.54 -13.19 7.61
CA LEU A 31 -4.52 -12.25 7.06
C LEU A 31 -5.29 -11.60 8.22
N ALA A 32 -5.11 -10.29 8.38
CA ALA A 32 -5.83 -9.51 9.38
C ALA A 32 -6.94 -8.66 8.73
N LEU A 33 -8.14 -8.68 9.31
CA LEU A 33 -9.27 -7.85 8.90
C LEU A 33 -9.50 -6.72 9.88
N LEU A 34 -9.30 -5.47 9.43
CA LEU A 34 -9.58 -4.27 10.21
C LEU A 34 -11.01 -3.78 9.94
N VAL A 35 -11.90 -3.88 10.92
CA VAL A 35 -13.31 -3.49 10.83
C VAL A 35 -13.65 -2.32 11.75
N GLY A 36 -14.68 -1.60 11.41
CA GLY A 36 -15.21 -0.48 12.21
C GLY A 36 -16.01 0.51 11.36
N PRO A 37 -16.71 1.45 12.01
CA PRO A 37 -17.48 2.51 11.33
C PRO A 37 -16.63 3.35 10.38
N SER A 38 -17.30 4.05 9.45
CA SER A 38 -16.62 5.06 8.64
C SER A 38 -16.06 6.18 9.52
N GLY A 39 -14.86 6.66 9.20
CA GLY A 39 -14.20 7.76 9.94
C GLY A 39 -13.46 7.35 11.21
N VAL A 40 -13.50 6.09 11.65
CA VAL A 40 -12.86 5.64 12.91
C VAL A 40 -11.32 5.53 12.84
N GLY A 41 -10.70 5.85 11.71
CA GLY A 41 -9.24 5.83 11.58
C GLY A 41 -8.66 4.58 10.90
N LYS A 42 -9.47 3.69 10.28
CA LYS A 42 -8.94 2.50 9.57
C LYS A 42 -7.90 2.85 8.50
N SER A 43 -8.19 3.83 7.67
CA SER A 43 -7.26 4.30 6.62
C SER A 43 -6.00 4.93 7.21
N THR A 44 -6.11 5.55 8.39
CA THR A 44 -4.95 6.08 9.12
C THR A 44 -4.05 4.95 9.60
N VAL A 45 -4.62 3.87 10.13
CA VAL A 45 -3.85 2.67 10.54
C VAL A 45 -3.14 2.06 9.33
N LEU A 46 -3.84 1.86 8.19
CA LEU A 46 -3.23 1.34 6.97
C LEU A 46 -2.16 2.29 6.41
N GLY A 47 -2.42 3.61 6.45
CA GLY A 47 -1.45 4.63 6.07
C GLY A 47 -0.19 4.63 6.96
N ALA A 48 -0.34 4.31 8.24
CA ALA A 48 0.81 4.18 9.15
C ALA A 48 1.66 2.94 8.84
N VAL A 49 1.05 1.84 8.36
CA VAL A 49 1.77 0.64 7.89
C VAL A 49 2.61 0.94 6.64
N SER A 50 2.05 1.68 5.68
CA SER A 50 2.74 2.03 4.43
C SER A 50 3.71 3.22 4.54
N GLY A 51 3.77 3.87 5.70
CA GLY A 51 4.56 5.08 5.91
C GLY A 51 3.95 6.34 5.27
N LEU A 52 2.77 6.25 4.63
CA LEU A 52 2.07 7.44 4.12
C LEU A 52 1.71 8.40 5.25
N VAL A 53 1.41 7.87 6.43
CA VAL A 53 1.25 8.62 7.67
C VAL A 53 2.54 8.45 8.51
N PRO A 54 3.23 9.51 8.91
CA PRO A 54 2.94 10.94 8.69
C PRO A 54 3.59 11.54 7.43
N HIS A 55 4.43 10.79 6.67
CA HIS A 55 5.33 11.36 5.68
C HIS A 55 4.61 12.08 4.52
N PHE A 56 3.42 11.66 4.16
CA PHE A 56 2.67 12.21 3.02
C PHE A 56 1.45 13.02 3.47
N THR A 57 0.78 12.57 4.53
CA THR A 57 -0.45 13.20 5.02
C THR A 57 -0.20 14.31 6.01
N GLY A 58 1.04 14.46 6.48
CA GLY A 58 1.35 15.32 7.61
C GLY A 58 0.84 14.77 8.94
N GLY A 59 0.90 15.60 9.97
CA GLY A 59 0.50 15.25 11.33
C GLY A 59 1.62 14.61 12.14
N THR A 60 1.26 14.15 13.33
CA THR A 60 2.17 13.54 14.29
C THR A 60 1.77 12.11 14.56
N LEU A 61 2.74 11.18 14.44
CA LEU A 61 2.62 9.80 14.86
C LEU A 61 3.44 9.57 16.14
N GLY A 62 2.72 9.38 17.25
CA GLY A 62 3.30 8.94 18.53
C GLY A 62 3.34 7.41 18.60
N GLY A 63 4.18 6.88 19.49
CA GLY A 63 4.39 5.43 19.58
C GLY A 63 5.30 4.92 18.46
N ARG A 64 5.15 3.65 18.08
CA ARG A 64 5.99 3.02 17.05
C ARG A 64 5.17 2.10 16.15
N VAL A 65 5.37 2.22 14.84
CA VAL A 65 4.89 1.24 13.86
C VAL A 65 6.10 0.59 13.19
N THR A 66 6.16 -0.74 13.23
CA THR A 66 7.25 -1.50 12.61
C THR A 66 6.69 -2.46 11.57
N VAL A 67 7.27 -2.47 10.38
CA VAL A 67 6.93 -3.39 9.29
C VAL A 67 8.20 -4.06 8.80
N ALA A 68 8.23 -5.39 8.83
CA ALA A 68 9.41 -6.18 8.48
C ALA A 68 10.70 -5.67 9.19
N GLY A 69 10.58 -5.25 10.44
CA GLY A 69 11.69 -4.72 11.25
C GLY A 69 12.03 -3.25 11.03
N ARG A 70 11.36 -2.55 10.09
CA ARG A 70 11.61 -1.13 9.78
C ARG A 70 10.58 -0.24 10.49
N ASP A 71 11.03 0.78 11.20
CA ASP A 71 10.15 1.81 11.82
C ASP A 71 9.65 2.77 10.71
N THR A 72 8.34 2.85 10.53
CA THR A 72 7.71 3.63 9.44
C THR A 72 7.83 5.15 9.64
N ARG A 73 8.20 5.63 10.84
CA ARG A 73 8.50 7.06 11.07
C ARG A 73 9.85 7.47 10.49
N THR A 74 10.80 6.53 10.43
CA THR A 74 12.18 6.79 9.96
C THR A 74 12.41 6.32 8.54
N HIS A 75 11.56 5.42 8.04
CA HIS A 75 11.60 4.93 6.66
C HIS A 75 10.44 5.52 5.86
N LYS A 76 10.77 6.27 4.82
CA LYS A 76 9.77 6.83 3.90
C LYS A 76 9.07 5.71 3.10
N PRO A 77 7.88 5.96 2.52
CA PRO A 77 7.16 4.96 1.73
C PRO A 77 8.02 4.29 0.65
N ARG A 78 8.88 5.04 -0.05
CA ARG A 78 9.81 4.49 -1.06
C ARG A 78 10.83 3.49 -0.48
N GLU A 79 11.15 3.61 0.80
CA GLU A 79 12.10 2.73 1.50
C GLU A 79 11.40 1.51 2.09
N LEU A 80 10.09 1.47 2.02
CA LEU A 80 9.23 0.35 2.41
C LEU A 80 8.63 -0.39 1.20
N ALA A 81 8.79 0.16 -0.01
CA ALA A 81 8.14 -0.34 -1.23
C ALA A 81 8.54 -1.79 -1.62
N ASP A 82 9.67 -2.27 -1.11
CA ASP A 82 10.12 -3.66 -1.28
C ASP A 82 9.41 -4.66 -0.34
N VAL A 83 8.74 -4.17 0.71
CA VAL A 83 8.07 -5.01 1.73
C VAL A 83 6.59 -4.66 1.94
N VAL A 84 6.11 -3.52 1.42
CA VAL A 84 4.73 -3.06 1.57
C VAL A 84 4.14 -2.69 0.21
N GLY A 85 3.16 -3.44 -0.25
CA GLY A 85 2.26 -3.05 -1.33
C GLY A 85 0.95 -2.50 -0.76
N THR A 86 0.34 -1.54 -1.42
CA THR A 86 -0.95 -0.97 -1.02
C THR A 86 -1.91 -0.90 -2.19
N VAL A 87 -3.14 -1.34 -1.97
CA VAL A 87 -4.24 -1.15 -2.92
C VAL A 87 -5.19 -0.11 -2.34
N GLY A 88 -5.34 1.00 -3.04
CA GLY A 88 -6.22 2.09 -2.62
C GLY A 88 -7.70 1.81 -2.86
N GLN A 89 -8.57 2.62 -2.25
CA GLN A 89 -10.01 2.52 -2.43
C GLN A 89 -10.44 2.93 -3.85
N ASP A 90 -9.74 3.87 -4.47
CA ASP A 90 -9.91 4.25 -5.88
C ASP A 90 -8.64 3.87 -6.66
N PRO A 91 -8.63 2.74 -7.38
CA PRO A 91 -7.47 2.33 -8.16
C PRO A 91 -7.05 3.34 -9.22
N LEU A 92 -8.01 4.06 -9.84
CA LEU A 92 -7.71 5.04 -10.89
C LEU A 92 -6.84 6.19 -10.43
N ALA A 93 -6.96 6.58 -9.16
CA ALA A 93 -6.17 7.67 -8.60
C ALA A 93 -4.67 7.30 -8.40
N HIS A 94 -4.31 6.03 -8.57
CA HIS A 94 -2.99 5.52 -8.24
C HIS A 94 -2.21 5.01 -9.46
N PHE A 95 -2.88 4.79 -10.60
CA PHE A 95 -2.18 4.37 -11.81
C PHE A 95 -1.28 5.47 -12.37
N VAL A 96 -0.08 5.07 -12.75
CA VAL A 96 0.98 5.97 -13.24
C VAL A 96 1.14 5.82 -14.75
N THR A 97 0.86 4.62 -15.29
CA THR A 97 1.05 4.29 -16.70
C THR A 97 -0.29 4.12 -17.42
N ASP A 98 -0.22 3.96 -18.74
CA ASP A 98 -1.41 3.88 -19.58
C ASP A 98 -1.89 2.45 -19.86
N THR A 99 -0.99 1.46 -19.82
CA THR A 99 -1.29 0.06 -20.15
C THR A 99 -1.16 -0.87 -18.95
N VAL A 100 -1.81 -2.03 -19.01
CA VAL A 100 -1.75 -3.04 -17.94
C VAL A 100 -0.32 -3.54 -17.73
N GLU A 101 0.40 -3.87 -18.80
CA GLU A 101 1.78 -4.38 -18.69
C GLU A 101 2.72 -3.35 -18.07
N ASP A 102 2.67 -2.11 -18.53
CA ASP A 102 3.51 -1.04 -18.01
C ASP A 102 3.24 -0.76 -16.53
N GLU A 103 1.96 -0.80 -16.11
CA GLU A 103 1.60 -0.60 -14.71
C GLU A 103 2.13 -1.71 -13.81
N LEU A 104 2.02 -2.96 -14.23
CA LEU A 104 2.58 -4.09 -13.49
C LEU A 104 4.12 -4.04 -13.41
N ALA A 105 4.77 -3.49 -14.43
CA ALA A 105 6.23 -3.33 -14.47
C ALA A 105 6.72 -2.13 -13.66
N TYR A 106 5.95 -1.05 -13.56
CA TYR A 106 6.36 0.25 -13.03
C TYR A 106 6.99 0.18 -11.63
N GLY A 107 6.34 -0.53 -10.70
CA GLY A 107 6.87 -0.68 -9.34
C GLY A 107 8.21 -1.42 -9.30
N MET A 108 8.37 -2.42 -10.15
CA MET A 108 9.61 -3.19 -10.27
C MET A 108 10.74 -2.39 -10.93
N GLU A 109 10.42 -1.57 -11.92
CA GLU A 109 11.36 -0.63 -12.52
C GLU A 109 11.87 0.38 -11.50
N SER A 110 10.95 0.93 -10.71
CA SER A 110 11.28 1.88 -9.63
C SER A 110 12.19 1.28 -8.57
N LEU A 111 12.12 -0.03 -8.35
CA LEU A 111 12.99 -0.79 -7.45
C LEU A 111 14.31 -1.25 -8.13
N GLY A 112 14.48 -1.00 -9.43
CA GLY A 112 15.69 -1.35 -10.19
C GLY A 112 15.87 -2.85 -10.42
N LEU A 113 14.78 -3.61 -10.55
CA LEU A 113 14.85 -5.04 -10.84
C LEU A 113 15.39 -5.28 -12.26
N ALA A 114 16.10 -6.42 -12.43
CA ALA A 114 16.61 -6.81 -13.74
C ALA A 114 15.46 -7.14 -14.72
N PRO A 115 15.59 -6.79 -16.03
CA PRO A 115 14.53 -6.97 -17.02
C PRO A 115 13.96 -8.39 -17.12
N GLU A 116 14.79 -9.41 -16.97
CA GLU A 116 14.36 -10.81 -17.00
C GLU A 116 13.47 -11.17 -15.80
N VAL A 117 13.78 -10.59 -14.63
CA VAL A 117 13.00 -10.78 -13.41
C VAL A 117 11.65 -10.09 -13.55
N MET A 118 11.63 -8.85 -14.06
CA MET A 118 10.40 -8.08 -14.30
C MET A 118 9.50 -8.82 -15.28
N ARG A 119 10.02 -9.22 -16.44
CA ARG A 119 9.24 -9.96 -17.45
C ARG A 119 8.57 -11.19 -16.87
N ARG A 120 9.33 -12.01 -16.15
CA ARG A 120 8.78 -13.22 -15.51
C ARG A 120 7.69 -12.89 -14.50
N ARG A 121 7.88 -11.89 -13.64
CA ARG A 121 6.89 -11.50 -12.63
C ARG A 121 5.63 -10.90 -13.25
N VAL A 122 5.76 -10.12 -14.32
CA VAL A 122 4.59 -9.62 -15.08
C VAL A 122 3.78 -10.78 -15.63
N GLU A 123 4.42 -11.75 -16.29
CA GLU A 123 3.74 -12.97 -16.79
C GLU A 123 3.00 -13.71 -15.67
N GLU A 124 3.72 -14.01 -14.58
CA GLU A 124 3.14 -14.71 -13.42
C GLU A 124 1.94 -13.96 -12.84
N THR A 125 2.02 -12.63 -12.76
CA THR A 125 0.93 -11.79 -12.25
C THR A 125 -0.26 -11.75 -13.20
N LEU A 126 -0.02 -11.60 -14.50
CA LEU A 126 -1.07 -11.62 -15.52
C LEU A 126 -1.84 -12.94 -15.50
N ASP A 127 -1.15 -14.05 -15.36
CA ASP A 127 -1.76 -15.39 -15.27
C ASP A 127 -2.52 -15.57 -13.97
N LEU A 128 -1.91 -15.24 -12.83
CA LEU A 128 -2.51 -15.39 -11.51
C LEU A 128 -3.81 -14.60 -11.37
N LEU A 129 -3.86 -13.39 -11.92
CA LEU A 129 -5.00 -12.49 -11.80
C LEU A 129 -5.98 -12.58 -12.98
N GLY A 130 -5.72 -13.47 -13.95
CA GLY A 130 -6.54 -13.65 -15.15
C GLY A 130 -6.58 -12.39 -16.02
N LEU A 131 -5.44 -11.74 -16.20
CA LEU A 131 -5.25 -10.50 -16.96
C LEU A 131 -4.50 -10.69 -18.27
N ALA A 132 -4.06 -11.91 -18.62
CA ALA A 132 -3.22 -12.20 -19.79
C ALA A 132 -3.81 -11.62 -21.10
N GLY A 133 -5.11 -11.76 -21.31
CA GLY A 133 -5.81 -11.18 -22.49
C GLY A 133 -6.00 -9.66 -22.45
N LEU A 134 -5.55 -8.99 -21.42
CA LEU A 134 -5.67 -7.55 -21.21
C LEU A 134 -4.31 -6.83 -21.18
N ARG A 135 -3.22 -7.54 -21.39
CA ARG A 135 -1.82 -7.07 -21.30
C ARG A 135 -1.63 -5.68 -21.91
N ASP A 136 -1.94 -5.55 -23.18
CA ASP A 136 -1.71 -4.33 -23.97
C ASP A 136 -2.89 -3.34 -23.91
N ARG A 137 -3.89 -3.63 -23.07
CA ARG A 137 -5.10 -2.77 -23.04
C ARG A 137 -4.83 -1.50 -22.24
N PRO A 138 -5.35 -0.36 -22.74
CA PRO A 138 -5.35 0.87 -21.95
C PRO A 138 -6.17 0.69 -20.67
N ILE A 139 -5.60 1.07 -19.52
CA ILE A 139 -6.22 0.95 -18.18
C ILE A 139 -7.58 1.68 -18.15
N ALA A 140 -7.70 2.81 -18.85
CA ALA A 140 -8.93 3.59 -18.92
C ALA A 140 -10.12 2.79 -19.52
N THR A 141 -9.85 1.76 -20.33
CA THR A 141 -10.87 0.91 -20.98
C THR A 141 -11.31 -0.29 -20.14
N LEU A 142 -10.65 -0.53 -19.01
CA LEU A 142 -10.94 -1.66 -18.14
C LEU A 142 -12.20 -1.43 -17.29
N SER A 143 -12.91 -2.51 -16.96
CA SER A 143 -13.96 -2.47 -15.94
C SER A 143 -13.41 -2.18 -14.56
N GLY A 144 -14.25 -1.74 -13.62
CA GLY A 144 -13.84 -1.48 -12.23
C GLY A 144 -13.16 -2.68 -11.58
N GLY A 145 -13.69 -3.89 -11.73
CA GLY A 145 -13.10 -5.11 -11.19
C GLY A 145 -11.78 -5.51 -11.88
N GLN A 146 -11.62 -5.21 -13.18
CA GLN A 146 -10.34 -5.41 -13.88
C GLN A 146 -9.28 -4.44 -13.36
N ARG A 147 -9.62 -3.16 -13.21
CA ARG A 147 -8.73 -2.14 -12.63
C ARG A 147 -8.27 -2.51 -11.23
N GLN A 148 -9.20 -3.01 -10.41
CA GLN A 148 -8.86 -3.44 -9.04
C GLN A 148 -7.91 -4.63 -8.99
N ARG A 149 -7.90 -5.47 -10.04
CA ARG A 149 -6.93 -6.57 -10.16
C ARG A 149 -5.57 -6.12 -10.69
N VAL A 150 -5.51 -5.01 -11.42
CA VAL A 150 -4.25 -4.43 -11.90
C VAL A 150 -3.55 -3.66 -10.78
N ALA A 151 -4.29 -2.96 -9.91
CA ALA A 151 -3.76 -2.23 -8.75
C ALA A 151 -3.23 -3.17 -7.67
#